data_a7a53e01331cc1d3a285ffbe05b0fd33
#
_entry.id   a7a53e01331cc1d3a285ffbe05b0fd33
#
_cell.length_a   1.000
_cell.length_b   1.000
_cell.length_c   1.000
_cell.angle_alpha   90.00
_cell.angle_beta   90.00
_cell.angle_gamma   90.00
#
_symmetry.space_group_name_H-M   'P 1'
#
loop_
_entity.id
_entity.type
_entity.pdbx_description
1 polymer ?
#
loop_
_entity_poly.entity_id
_entity_poly.type
_entity_poly.pdbx_seq_one_letter_code
_entity_poly.pdbx_strand_id
1 'polypeptide(L)'
;MGSLTFEVQCNAPDMSRVIAIANQKGGVGKTTTAVNLSAALGALEKNVLLIDADPQANATSGLGLQPEEAGEGTYELIEGAKKAEDLVQATSTPGVSIIPAHLDLVAVELEIIDQPKREFFLAKALEDIRNTFDYIIIDCAPSLGLITLNAHTASDAVLVPIQCEYYALEGLGKLLNTIKKVQELHNENLDVEGLLLTMFDGRLRLSNQVADEVRSHFEGLVFETVIHRNVKLSEAPRHGENIIAYDAGSKGAENYLTLAQELIAKAS
;
A
#
# COMPACT_ATOMS: atom_id res chain seq x y z
N MET A 1 -23.61 -19.97 -0.82
CA MET A 1 -22.67 -18.86 -1.02
C MET A 1 -22.94 -17.88 0.11
N GLY A 2 -22.05 -17.82 1.11
CA GLY A 2 -22.20 -16.88 2.22
C GLY A 2 -21.82 -15.49 1.76
N SER A 3 -22.69 -14.52 1.96
CA SER A 3 -22.39 -13.10 1.76
C SER A 3 -21.30 -12.69 2.74
N LEU A 4 -20.16 -12.21 2.23
CA LEU A 4 -19.13 -11.53 3.02
C LEU A 4 -19.67 -10.12 3.28
N THR A 5 -20.31 -9.91 4.42
CA THR A 5 -20.64 -8.57 4.91
C THR A 5 -19.44 -8.05 5.72
N PHE A 6 -18.76 -7.03 5.20
CA PHE A 6 -17.85 -6.20 5.98
C PHE A 6 -18.67 -5.03 6.52
N GLU A 7 -18.79 -4.90 7.83
CA GLU A 7 -19.36 -3.70 8.46
C GLU A 7 -18.27 -2.63 8.53
N VAL A 8 -18.48 -1.53 7.83
CA VAL A 8 -17.61 -0.34 7.91
C VAL A 8 -17.78 0.29 9.28
N GLN A 9 -16.81 0.12 10.17
CA GLN A 9 -16.77 0.84 11.43
C GLN A 9 -16.13 2.21 11.19
N CYS A 10 -16.93 3.28 11.27
CA CYS A 10 -16.43 4.66 11.36
C CYS A 10 -15.73 4.86 12.70
N ASN A 11 -14.40 4.93 12.70
CA ASN A 11 -13.60 5.29 13.87
C ASN A 11 -13.15 6.76 13.80
N ALA A 12 -13.05 7.38 15.00
CA ALA A 12 -12.88 8.79 15.27
C ALA A 12 -11.63 9.46 14.65
N PRO A 13 -11.69 10.78 14.37
CA PRO A 13 -10.63 11.51 13.67
C PRO A 13 -9.57 12.01 14.65
N ASP A 14 -8.52 11.26 14.92
CA ASP A 14 -7.26 11.76 15.51
C ASP A 14 -6.15 10.69 15.60
N MET A 15 -6.33 9.53 15.02
CA MET A 15 -5.29 8.50 15.01
C MET A 15 -4.79 8.26 13.59
N SER A 16 -3.47 8.20 13.46
CA SER A 16 -2.77 7.78 12.24
C SER A 16 -3.42 6.54 11.63
N ARG A 17 -3.64 6.55 10.33
CA ARG A 17 -4.19 5.41 9.60
C ARG A 17 -3.08 4.64 8.89
N VAL A 18 -2.91 3.37 9.27
CA VAL A 18 -1.93 2.47 8.66
C VAL A 18 -2.60 1.64 7.57
N ILE A 19 -2.15 1.77 6.32
CA ILE A 19 -2.76 1.12 5.16
C ILE A 19 -1.70 0.30 4.42
N ALA A 20 -1.89 -1.03 4.35
CA ALA A 20 -1.09 -1.89 3.49
C ALA A 20 -1.61 -1.86 2.05
N ILE A 21 -0.73 -1.67 1.08
CA ILE A 21 -1.06 -1.79 -0.34
C ILE A 21 -0.67 -3.20 -0.79
N ALA A 22 -1.64 -4.09 -0.91
CA ALA A 22 -1.35 -5.51 -1.11
C ALA A 22 -2.17 -6.15 -2.25
N ASN A 23 -1.52 -7.03 -2.99
CA ASN A 23 -2.14 -7.99 -3.91
C ASN A 23 -1.12 -9.09 -4.22
N GLN A 24 -1.56 -10.35 -4.27
CA GLN A 24 -0.71 -11.50 -4.59
C GLN A 24 -0.23 -11.50 -6.05
N LYS A 25 -0.97 -10.85 -6.95
CA LYS A 25 -0.60 -10.72 -8.36
C LYS A 25 0.48 -9.65 -8.52
N GLY A 26 1.58 -10.00 -9.18
CA GLY A 26 2.60 -9.03 -9.61
C GLY A 26 2.08 -8.10 -10.69
N GLY A 27 2.63 -6.88 -10.77
CA GLY A 27 2.34 -5.94 -11.85
C GLY A 27 0.96 -5.28 -11.83
N VAL A 28 0.20 -5.36 -10.73
CA VAL A 28 -1.13 -4.72 -10.61
C VAL A 28 -1.07 -3.25 -10.18
N GLY A 29 0.11 -2.70 -9.96
CA GLY A 29 0.30 -1.30 -9.57
C GLY A 29 0.35 -1.07 -8.05
N LYS A 30 0.77 -2.04 -7.23
CA LYS A 30 0.96 -1.86 -5.77
C LYS A 30 1.91 -0.71 -5.48
N THR A 31 3.17 -0.84 -5.85
CA THR A 31 4.21 0.17 -5.64
C THR A 31 3.86 1.51 -6.30
N THR A 32 3.30 1.47 -7.52
CA THR A 32 2.81 2.69 -8.19
C THR A 32 1.74 3.38 -7.34
N THR A 33 0.84 2.61 -6.72
CA THR A 33 -0.20 3.16 -5.84
C THR A 33 0.41 3.67 -4.54
N ALA A 34 1.29 2.90 -3.89
CA ALA A 34 1.93 3.30 -2.64
C ALA A 34 2.68 4.64 -2.78
N VAL A 35 3.54 4.77 -3.79
CA VAL A 35 4.32 5.99 -4.06
C VAL A 35 3.42 7.17 -4.40
N ASN A 36 2.48 7.00 -5.35
CA ASN A 36 1.72 8.13 -5.86
C ASN A 36 0.55 8.53 -4.95
N LEU A 37 -0.03 7.59 -4.18
CA LEU A 37 -1.00 7.92 -3.13
C LEU A 37 -0.32 8.69 -1.98
N SER A 38 0.87 8.26 -1.54
CA SER A 38 1.66 8.98 -0.53
C SER A 38 1.98 10.41 -1.00
N ALA A 39 2.42 10.58 -2.25
CA ALA A 39 2.68 11.89 -2.82
C ALA A 39 1.41 12.75 -2.93
N ALA A 40 0.27 12.16 -3.30
CA ALA A 40 -0.99 12.86 -3.39
C ALA A 40 -1.52 13.30 -2.01
N LEU A 41 -1.39 12.45 -1.00
CA LEU A 41 -1.72 12.80 0.39
C LEU A 41 -0.82 13.94 0.90
N GLY A 42 0.50 13.86 0.63
CA GLY A 42 1.45 14.93 0.96
C GLY A 42 1.11 16.26 0.26
N ALA A 43 0.69 16.22 -1.00
CA ALA A 43 0.22 17.39 -1.74
C ALA A 43 -1.08 17.98 -1.16
N LEU A 44 -1.86 17.19 -0.43
CA LEU A 44 -3.04 17.59 0.34
C LEU A 44 -2.71 17.91 1.82
N GLU A 45 -1.45 18.29 2.07
CA GLU A 45 -0.96 18.73 3.38
C GLU A 45 -1.04 17.65 4.49
N LYS A 46 -1.05 16.36 4.13
CA LYS A 46 -0.93 15.25 5.09
C LYS A 46 0.53 14.90 5.33
N ASN A 47 0.84 14.53 6.58
CA ASN A 47 2.14 13.98 6.94
C ASN A 47 2.12 12.47 6.75
N VAL A 48 2.90 11.94 5.80
CA VAL A 48 2.85 10.55 5.34
C VAL A 48 4.18 9.85 5.54
N LEU A 49 4.14 8.66 6.13
CA LEU A 49 5.26 7.72 6.11
C LEU A 49 4.97 6.62 5.08
N LEU A 50 5.86 6.44 4.12
CA LEU A 50 5.87 5.26 3.26
C LEU A 50 6.87 4.24 3.82
N ILE A 51 6.43 3.00 4.02
CA ILE A 51 7.31 1.88 4.38
C ILE A 51 7.41 0.97 3.17
N ASP A 52 8.61 0.82 2.63
CA ASP A 52 8.87 -0.12 1.55
C ASP A 52 9.11 -1.51 2.16
N ALA A 53 8.15 -2.42 1.99
CA ALA A 53 8.19 -3.79 2.49
C ALA A 53 8.35 -4.83 1.36
N ASP A 54 8.87 -4.39 0.20
CA ASP A 54 9.25 -5.26 -0.91
C ASP A 54 10.78 -5.28 -1.05
N PRO A 55 11.45 -6.46 -0.98
CA PRO A 55 12.89 -6.58 -1.20
C PRO A 55 13.38 -6.04 -2.53
N GLN A 56 12.48 -5.82 -3.51
CA GLN A 56 12.85 -5.19 -4.79
C GLN A 56 13.07 -3.67 -4.65
N ALA A 57 12.73 -3.06 -3.52
CA ALA A 57 12.95 -1.65 -3.20
C ALA A 57 12.45 -0.65 -4.27
N ASN A 58 11.33 -1.01 -4.93
CA ASN A 58 10.78 -0.19 -6.01
C ASN A 58 10.11 1.10 -5.48
N ALA A 59 9.55 1.09 -4.26
CA ALA A 59 9.01 2.30 -3.66
C ALA A 59 10.12 3.25 -3.22
N THR A 60 11.22 2.71 -2.71
CA THR A 60 12.45 3.43 -2.36
C THR A 60 12.99 4.17 -3.59
N SER A 61 13.20 3.46 -4.70
CA SER A 61 13.64 4.05 -5.97
C SER A 61 12.63 5.07 -6.53
N GLY A 62 11.33 4.78 -6.39
CA GLY A 62 10.24 5.64 -6.87
C GLY A 62 10.11 6.98 -6.15
N LEU A 63 10.74 7.14 -4.97
CA LEU A 63 10.88 8.39 -4.23
C LEU A 63 12.27 9.02 -4.33
N GLY A 64 13.12 8.52 -5.24
CA GLY A 64 14.41 9.12 -5.58
C GLY A 64 15.57 8.68 -4.71
N LEU A 65 15.39 7.69 -3.84
CA LEU A 65 16.50 7.10 -3.09
C LEU A 65 17.11 5.95 -3.88
N GLN A 66 18.44 5.82 -3.81
CA GLN A 66 19.11 4.63 -4.36
C GLN A 66 19.12 3.55 -3.28
N PRO A 67 18.54 2.36 -3.51
CA PRO A 67 18.44 1.32 -2.47
C PRO A 67 19.81 0.95 -1.86
N GLU A 68 20.85 0.88 -2.69
CA GLU A 68 22.22 0.54 -2.24
C GLU A 68 22.85 1.62 -1.36
N GLU A 69 22.35 2.86 -1.42
CA GLU A 69 22.86 4.02 -0.67
C GLU A 69 21.90 4.44 0.45
N ALA A 70 20.68 3.88 0.48
CA ALA A 70 19.64 4.25 1.44
C ALA A 70 19.97 3.82 2.88
N GLY A 71 20.95 2.94 3.08
CA GLY A 71 21.38 2.50 4.39
C GLY A 71 20.37 1.58 5.07
N GLU A 72 20.26 1.73 6.40
CA GLU A 72 19.34 0.91 7.23
C GLU A 72 17.86 1.24 6.92
N GLY A 73 16.98 0.24 7.02
CA GLY A 73 15.58 0.40 6.64
C GLY A 73 14.63 -0.67 7.21
N THR A 74 13.73 -1.16 6.38
CA THR A 74 12.68 -2.11 6.79
C THR A 74 13.24 -3.44 7.30
N TYR A 75 14.43 -3.84 6.88
CA TYR A 75 15.12 -5.02 7.42
C TYR A 75 15.40 -4.85 8.92
N GLU A 76 16.12 -3.79 9.32
CA GLU A 76 16.48 -3.50 10.72
C GLU A 76 15.24 -3.19 11.57
N LEU A 77 14.20 -2.62 10.94
CA LEU A 77 12.92 -2.37 11.59
C LEU A 77 12.25 -3.68 12.02
N ILE A 78 12.14 -4.65 11.12
CA ILE A 78 11.47 -5.93 11.39
C ILE A 78 12.33 -6.82 12.29
N GLU A 79 13.66 -6.82 12.11
CA GLU A 79 14.59 -7.54 12.99
C GLU A 79 14.56 -6.97 14.42
N GLY A 80 14.18 -5.70 14.58
CA GLY A 80 14.16 -5.01 15.86
C GLY A 80 15.53 -4.49 16.30
N ALA A 81 16.48 -4.40 15.37
CA ALA A 81 17.82 -3.86 15.62
C ALA A 81 17.82 -2.36 15.78
N LYS A 82 16.85 -1.66 15.19
CA LYS A 82 16.69 -0.20 15.23
C LYS A 82 15.26 0.18 15.56
N LYS A 83 15.10 1.36 16.12
CA LYS A 83 13.78 1.97 16.31
C LYS A 83 13.31 2.59 15.01
N ALA A 84 11.99 2.61 14.81
CA ALA A 84 11.40 3.19 13.61
C ALA A 84 11.77 4.67 13.41
N GLU A 85 11.85 5.45 14.50
CA GLU A 85 12.23 6.86 14.46
C GLU A 85 13.63 7.12 13.88
N ASP A 86 14.57 6.18 14.11
CA ASP A 86 15.96 6.27 13.61
C ASP A 86 16.07 5.89 12.11
N LEU A 87 15.05 5.24 11.55
CA LEU A 87 15.03 4.71 10.18
C LEU A 87 14.24 5.60 9.21
N VAL A 88 13.45 6.55 9.74
CA VAL A 88 12.66 7.47 8.91
C VAL A 88 13.59 8.43 8.17
N GLN A 89 13.49 8.44 6.86
CA GLN A 89 14.27 9.32 5.98
C GLN A 89 13.34 10.32 5.27
N ALA A 90 13.80 11.57 5.18
CA ALA A 90 13.11 12.59 4.40
C ALA A 90 13.26 12.32 2.89
N THR A 91 12.22 12.63 2.12
CA THR A 91 12.26 12.55 0.66
C THR A 91 12.17 13.93 0.03
N SER A 92 12.39 14.02 -1.28
CA SER A 92 12.15 15.25 -2.04
C SER A 92 10.65 15.55 -2.24
N THR A 93 9.76 14.58 -1.92
CA THR A 93 8.32 14.73 -2.05
C THR A 93 7.76 15.44 -0.82
N PRO A 94 7.11 16.61 -0.97
CA PRO A 94 6.57 17.34 0.17
C PRO A 94 5.59 16.51 1.02
N GLY A 95 5.73 16.55 2.34
CA GLY A 95 4.88 15.83 3.28
C GLY A 95 5.10 14.29 3.31
N VAL A 96 6.10 13.77 2.61
CA VAL A 96 6.37 12.32 2.55
C VAL A 96 7.76 11.99 3.07
N SER A 97 7.81 11.11 4.06
CA SER A 97 9.00 10.43 4.54
C SER A 97 8.95 8.95 4.17
N ILE A 98 10.09 8.26 4.21
CA ILE A 98 10.19 6.83 3.89
C ILE A 98 11.03 6.07 4.91
N ILE A 99 10.65 4.81 5.18
CA ILE A 99 11.56 3.77 5.65
C ILE A 99 11.88 2.91 4.44
N PRO A 100 13.13 2.95 3.94
CA PRO A 100 13.50 2.30 2.68
C PRO A 100 13.63 0.79 2.84
N ALA A 101 13.60 0.07 1.70
CA ALA A 101 14.00 -1.32 1.63
C ALA A 101 15.26 -1.48 0.78
N HIS A 102 15.89 -2.64 0.92
CA HIS A 102 16.93 -3.13 0.03
C HIS A 102 16.85 -4.66 -0.05
N LEU A 103 17.67 -5.26 -0.91
CA LEU A 103 17.59 -6.68 -1.24
C LEU A 103 17.77 -7.59 -0.01
N ASP A 104 18.54 -7.17 1.00
CA ASP A 104 18.79 -7.94 2.22
C ASP A 104 17.50 -8.23 3.02
N LEU A 105 16.43 -7.47 2.78
CA LEU A 105 15.12 -7.73 3.38
C LEU A 105 14.61 -9.17 3.12
N VAL A 106 15.09 -9.85 2.07
CA VAL A 106 14.82 -11.29 1.84
C VAL A 106 15.31 -12.15 3.00
N ALA A 107 16.43 -11.80 3.65
CA ALA A 107 17.02 -12.60 4.72
C ALA A 107 16.18 -12.57 6.00
N VAL A 108 15.48 -11.47 6.26
CA VAL A 108 14.72 -11.29 7.51
C VAL A 108 13.68 -12.39 7.73
N GLU A 109 13.04 -12.89 6.66
CA GLU A 109 12.06 -13.98 6.78
C GLU A 109 12.66 -15.25 7.33
N LEU A 110 13.92 -15.54 6.98
CA LEU A 110 14.64 -16.72 7.48
C LEU A 110 15.13 -16.53 8.92
N GLU A 111 15.54 -15.32 9.26
CA GLU A 111 16.11 -15.01 10.58
C GLU A 111 15.06 -14.95 11.68
N ILE A 112 13.86 -14.47 11.36
CA ILE A 112 12.77 -14.36 12.34
C ILE A 112 11.85 -15.59 12.38
N ILE A 113 12.03 -16.59 11.50
CA ILE A 113 11.09 -17.70 11.33
C ILE A 113 10.84 -18.50 12.63
N ASP A 114 11.85 -18.64 13.47
CA ASP A 114 11.76 -19.37 14.74
C ASP A 114 11.47 -18.46 15.94
N GLN A 115 11.30 -17.14 15.70
CA GLN A 115 11.03 -16.19 16.76
C GLN A 115 9.55 -16.25 17.21
N PRO A 116 9.29 -16.14 18.53
CA PRO A 116 7.91 -16.07 19.03
C PRO A 116 7.26 -14.75 18.62
N LYS A 117 5.99 -14.80 18.24
CA LYS A 117 5.21 -13.62 17.82
C LYS A 117 5.82 -12.86 16.63
N ARG A 118 6.54 -13.53 15.75
CA ARG A 118 7.20 -13.00 14.57
C ARG A 118 6.25 -12.23 13.63
N GLU A 119 4.96 -12.52 13.70
CA GLU A 119 3.91 -11.86 12.91
C GLU A 119 3.62 -10.42 13.37
N PHE A 120 4.09 -10.03 14.56
CA PHE A 120 3.81 -8.74 15.21
C PHE A 120 5.00 -7.79 15.25
N PHE A 121 6.14 -8.13 14.65
CA PHE A 121 7.35 -7.31 14.78
C PHE A 121 7.17 -5.92 14.18
N LEU A 122 6.58 -5.80 12.99
CA LEU A 122 6.30 -4.50 12.39
C LEU A 122 5.25 -3.73 13.18
N ALA A 123 4.19 -4.38 13.65
CA ALA A 123 3.17 -3.74 14.47
C ALA A 123 3.78 -3.10 15.72
N LYS A 124 4.63 -3.85 16.43
CA LYS A 124 5.34 -3.38 17.61
C LYS A 124 6.32 -2.24 17.29
N ALA A 125 7.04 -2.34 16.17
CA ALA A 125 8.00 -1.32 15.76
C ALA A 125 7.34 0.02 15.41
N LEU A 126 6.07 0.02 15.01
CA LEU A 126 5.33 1.23 14.65
C LEU A 126 4.62 1.90 15.84
N GLU A 127 4.51 1.25 17.00
CA GLU A 127 3.78 1.79 18.16
C GLU A 127 4.24 3.21 18.54
N ASP A 128 5.56 3.45 18.59
CA ASP A 128 6.14 4.72 19.05
C ASP A 128 5.99 5.87 18.03
N ILE A 129 5.94 5.56 16.72
CA ILE A 129 5.90 6.58 15.66
C ILE A 129 4.52 6.75 15.03
N ARG A 130 3.58 5.85 15.31
CA ARG A 130 2.27 5.83 14.69
C ARG A 130 1.59 7.20 14.72
N ASN A 131 1.58 7.87 15.87
CA ASN A 131 0.90 9.15 16.06
C ASN A 131 1.67 10.36 15.50
N THR A 132 2.84 10.15 14.88
CA THR A 132 3.65 11.21 14.28
C THR A 132 3.19 11.53 12.85
N PHE A 133 2.45 10.61 12.22
CA PHE A 133 2.00 10.72 10.83
C PHE A 133 0.48 10.66 10.75
N ASP A 134 -0.12 11.34 9.77
CA ASP A 134 -1.55 11.21 9.46
C ASP A 134 -1.82 9.85 8.79
N TYR A 135 -0.93 9.42 7.90
CA TYR A 135 -1.00 8.15 7.19
C TYR A 135 0.34 7.42 7.21
N ILE A 136 0.29 6.11 7.43
CA ILE A 136 1.42 5.20 7.19
C ILE A 136 1.00 4.26 6.08
N ILE A 137 1.67 4.32 4.94
CA ILE A 137 1.43 3.47 3.78
C ILE A 137 2.50 2.39 3.73
N ILE A 138 2.12 1.12 3.60
CA ILE A 138 3.07 0.01 3.51
C ILE A 138 2.98 -0.60 2.12
N ASP A 139 4.04 -0.51 1.32
CA ASP A 139 4.13 -1.17 0.00
C ASP A 139 4.52 -2.64 0.18
N CYS A 140 3.63 -3.56 -0.14
CA CYS A 140 3.82 -4.98 0.07
C CYS A 140 4.33 -5.69 -1.18
N ALA A 141 5.26 -6.64 -0.98
CA ALA A 141 5.66 -7.60 -2.02
C ALA A 141 4.46 -8.44 -2.53
N PRO A 142 4.53 -9.01 -3.73
CA PRO A 142 3.46 -9.85 -4.29
C PRO A 142 3.38 -11.26 -3.66
N SER A 143 4.10 -11.49 -2.57
CA SER A 143 4.14 -12.76 -1.82
C SER A 143 3.18 -12.74 -0.63
N LEU A 144 2.88 -13.92 -0.10
CA LEU A 144 2.22 -14.09 1.20
C LEU A 144 3.23 -14.54 2.26
N GLY A 145 4.47 -14.04 2.16
CA GLY A 145 5.52 -14.31 3.12
C GLY A 145 5.30 -13.63 4.48
N LEU A 146 6.24 -13.83 5.37
CA LEU A 146 6.17 -13.33 6.73
C LEU A 146 6.24 -11.79 6.79
N ILE A 147 6.93 -11.15 5.84
CA ILE A 147 6.97 -9.68 5.72
C ILE A 147 5.56 -9.13 5.41
N THR A 148 4.86 -9.72 4.41
CA THR A 148 3.50 -9.30 4.07
C THR A 148 2.52 -9.57 5.21
N LEU A 149 2.70 -10.68 5.95
CA LEU A 149 1.90 -10.96 7.14
C LEU A 149 2.14 -9.91 8.24
N ASN A 150 3.38 -9.49 8.46
CA ASN A 150 3.72 -8.38 9.36
C ASN A 150 3.05 -7.08 8.92
N ALA A 151 3.07 -6.76 7.63
CA ALA A 151 2.42 -5.58 7.08
C ALA A 151 0.90 -5.59 7.38
N HIS A 152 0.22 -6.72 7.13
CA HIS A 152 -1.22 -6.85 7.44
C HIS A 152 -1.50 -6.80 8.94
N THR A 153 -0.64 -7.39 9.77
CA THR A 153 -0.81 -7.37 11.23
C THR A 153 -0.63 -5.97 11.81
N ALA A 154 0.23 -5.15 11.20
CA ALA A 154 0.49 -3.77 11.60
C ALA A 154 -0.53 -2.75 11.07
N SER A 155 -1.35 -3.13 10.09
CA SER A 155 -2.24 -2.21 9.39
C SER A 155 -3.64 -2.15 10.00
N ASP A 156 -4.30 -1.00 9.85
CA ASP A 156 -5.72 -0.85 10.13
C ASP A 156 -6.57 -1.35 8.97
N ALA A 157 -6.05 -1.19 7.73
CA ALA A 157 -6.76 -1.61 6.55
C ALA A 157 -5.83 -2.00 5.39
N VAL A 158 -6.38 -2.73 4.41
CA VAL A 158 -5.69 -3.12 3.18
C VAL A 158 -6.37 -2.47 1.99
N LEU A 159 -5.63 -1.64 1.23
CA LEU A 159 -6.03 -1.17 -0.09
C LEU A 159 -5.54 -2.16 -1.14
N VAL A 160 -6.45 -2.62 -2.00
CA VAL A 160 -6.18 -3.68 -2.97
C VAL A 160 -6.22 -3.14 -4.40
N PRO A 161 -5.07 -2.88 -5.04
CA PRO A 161 -5.03 -2.55 -6.46
C PRO A 161 -5.41 -3.76 -7.31
N ILE A 162 -6.33 -3.58 -8.26
CA ILE A 162 -6.86 -4.61 -9.15
C ILE A 162 -6.69 -4.16 -10.60
N GLN A 163 -5.86 -4.85 -11.35
CA GLN A 163 -5.74 -4.61 -12.78
C GLN A 163 -7.00 -5.12 -13.50
N CYS A 164 -7.60 -4.30 -14.38
CA CYS A 164 -8.81 -4.63 -15.13
C CYS A 164 -8.53 -5.64 -16.25
N GLU A 165 -8.20 -6.90 -15.86
CA GLU A 165 -7.90 -8.03 -16.73
C GLU A 165 -8.66 -9.30 -16.30
N TYR A 166 -8.75 -10.30 -17.19
CA TYR A 166 -9.60 -11.49 -17.07
C TYR A 166 -9.48 -12.26 -15.73
N TYR A 167 -8.28 -12.39 -15.17
CA TYR A 167 -8.05 -13.14 -13.89
C TYR A 167 -8.18 -12.29 -12.63
N ALA A 168 -8.73 -11.08 -12.72
CA ALA A 168 -8.81 -10.14 -11.59
C ALA A 168 -9.60 -10.71 -10.39
N LEU A 169 -10.76 -11.30 -10.65
CA LEU A 169 -11.67 -11.81 -9.60
C LEU A 169 -11.15 -13.08 -8.89
N GLU A 170 -10.46 -13.98 -9.61
CA GLU A 170 -9.92 -15.20 -9.00
C GLU A 170 -8.86 -14.87 -7.94
N GLY A 171 -7.93 -13.96 -8.28
CA GLY A 171 -6.90 -13.50 -7.36
C GLY A 171 -7.47 -12.75 -6.16
N LEU A 172 -8.52 -11.95 -6.37
CA LEU A 172 -9.16 -11.16 -5.33
C LEU A 172 -9.80 -12.05 -4.26
N GLY A 173 -10.52 -13.10 -4.64
CA GLY A 173 -11.13 -14.03 -3.67
C GLY A 173 -10.10 -14.69 -2.76
N LYS A 174 -8.93 -15.06 -3.28
CA LYS A 174 -7.83 -15.64 -2.49
C LYS A 174 -7.25 -14.63 -1.51
N LEU A 175 -7.06 -13.38 -1.94
CA LEU A 175 -6.54 -12.31 -1.08
C LEU A 175 -7.52 -11.97 0.05
N LEU A 176 -8.81 -11.81 -0.23
CA LEU A 176 -9.82 -11.52 0.79
C LEU A 176 -9.92 -12.64 1.83
N ASN A 177 -9.79 -13.91 1.41
CA ASN A 177 -9.70 -15.03 2.34
C ASN A 177 -8.44 -14.97 3.21
N THR A 178 -7.32 -14.46 2.68
CA THR A 178 -6.10 -14.25 3.46
C THR A 178 -6.27 -13.15 4.48
N ILE A 179 -6.84 -12.00 4.09
CA ILE A 179 -7.15 -10.89 5.00
C ILE A 179 -8.03 -11.40 6.14
N LYS A 180 -9.09 -12.15 5.84
CA LYS A 180 -9.97 -12.75 6.85
C LYS A 180 -9.21 -13.66 7.81
N LYS A 181 -8.26 -14.48 7.36
CA LYS A 181 -7.43 -15.30 8.24
C LYS A 181 -6.53 -14.45 9.14
N VAL A 182 -6.00 -13.35 8.63
CA VAL A 182 -5.22 -12.41 9.45
C VAL A 182 -6.10 -11.75 10.51
N GLN A 183 -7.33 -11.36 10.16
CA GLN A 183 -8.33 -10.85 11.12
C GLN A 183 -8.58 -11.88 12.25
N GLU A 184 -8.81 -13.13 11.90
CA GLU A 184 -9.12 -14.18 12.87
C GLU A 184 -7.95 -14.55 13.79
N LEU A 185 -6.70 -14.44 13.32
CA LEU A 185 -5.53 -14.99 14.01
C LEU A 185 -4.58 -13.94 14.60
N HIS A 186 -4.49 -12.75 14.02
CA HIS A 186 -3.42 -11.80 14.32
C HIS A 186 -3.91 -10.36 14.55
N ASN A 187 -4.91 -9.88 13.80
CA ASN A 187 -5.37 -8.49 13.87
C ASN A 187 -6.88 -8.40 13.61
N GLU A 188 -7.68 -8.51 14.67
CA GLU A 188 -9.15 -8.50 14.60
C GLU A 188 -9.73 -7.20 14.02
N ASN A 189 -8.98 -6.11 14.07
CA ASN A 189 -9.38 -4.79 13.58
C ASN A 189 -8.97 -4.53 12.11
N LEU A 190 -8.24 -5.45 11.47
CA LEU A 190 -7.83 -5.28 10.07
C LEU A 190 -9.07 -5.23 9.17
N ASP A 191 -9.20 -4.19 8.36
CA ASP A 191 -10.31 -4.02 7.42
C ASP A 191 -9.83 -3.99 5.96
N VAL A 192 -10.76 -3.95 5.02
CA VAL A 192 -10.48 -3.67 3.61
C VAL A 192 -10.77 -2.20 3.34
N GLU A 193 -9.72 -1.39 3.12
CA GLU A 193 -9.86 0.04 2.79
C GLU A 193 -10.67 0.25 1.51
N GLY A 194 -10.41 -0.60 0.54
CA GLY A 194 -11.12 -0.61 -0.71
C GLY A 194 -10.36 -1.31 -1.83
N LEU A 195 -11.09 -1.58 -2.89
CA LEU A 195 -10.61 -2.18 -4.13
C LEU A 195 -10.38 -1.07 -5.15
N LEU A 196 -9.13 -0.88 -5.58
CA LEU A 196 -8.75 0.16 -6.53
C LEU A 196 -8.56 -0.43 -7.93
N LEU A 197 -9.42 -0.07 -8.86
CA LEU A 197 -9.28 -0.46 -10.26
C LEU A 197 -8.10 0.28 -10.89
N THR A 198 -7.12 -0.47 -11.41
CA THR A 198 -5.88 0.08 -12.00
C THR A 198 -5.76 -0.29 -13.47
N MET A 199 -4.91 0.48 -14.19
CA MET A 199 -4.64 0.29 -15.61
C MET A 199 -5.92 0.21 -16.44
N PHE A 200 -6.96 0.91 -16.00
CA PHE A 200 -8.25 0.94 -16.68
C PHE A 200 -8.12 1.62 -18.03
N ASP A 201 -8.67 0.99 -19.08
CA ASP A 201 -8.80 1.57 -20.41
C ASP A 201 -10.26 1.43 -20.88
N GLY A 202 -11.02 2.52 -20.77
CA GLY A 202 -12.44 2.55 -21.11
C GLY A 202 -12.75 2.26 -22.59
N ARG A 203 -11.73 2.25 -23.48
CA ARG A 203 -11.88 1.85 -24.89
C ARG A 203 -11.95 0.33 -25.07
N LEU A 204 -11.46 -0.43 -24.07
CA LEU A 204 -11.40 -1.87 -24.11
C LEU A 204 -12.67 -2.48 -23.48
N ARG A 205 -13.39 -3.29 -24.24
CA ARG A 205 -14.59 -3.98 -23.75
C ARG A 205 -14.28 -4.84 -22.51
N LEU A 206 -13.16 -5.55 -22.52
CA LEU A 206 -12.75 -6.39 -21.39
C LEU A 206 -12.54 -5.56 -20.11
N SER A 207 -11.88 -4.40 -20.23
CA SER A 207 -11.61 -3.53 -19.07
C SER A 207 -12.91 -3.04 -18.43
N ASN A 208 -13.90 -2.64 -19.25
CA ASN A 208 -15.22 -2.25 -18.77
C ASN A 208 -15.96 -3.42 -18.12
N GLN A 209 -15.99 -4.61 -18.75
CA GLN A 209 -16.64 -5.79 -18.20
C GLN A 209 -16.07 -6.18 -16.83
N VAL A 210 -14.73 -6.20 -16.68
CA VAL A 210 -14.09 -6.51 -15.41
C VAL A 210 -14.43 -5.45 -14.35
N ALA A 211 -14.41 -4.17 -14.71
CA ALA A 211 -14.77 -3.09 -13.78
C ALA A 211 -16.24 -3.23 -13.28
N ASP A 212 -17.17 -3.52 -14.21
CA ASP A 212 -18.58 -3.73 -13.87
C ASP A 212 -18.78 -4.98 -12.99
N GLU A 213 -18.07 -6.07 -13.29
CA GLU A 213 -18.10 -7.30 -12.50
C GLU A 213 -17.56 -7.07 -11.06
N VAL A 214 -16.40 -6.40 -10.92
CA VAL A 214 -15.84 -6.09 -9.61
C VAL A 214 -16.81 -5.22 -8.81
N ARG A 215 -17.37 -4.16 -9.41
CA ARG A 215 -18.34 -3.29 -8.74
C ARG A 215 -19.61 -4.01 -8.33
N SER A 216 -20.12 -4.91 -9.17
CA SER A 216 -21.35 -5.65 -8.86
C SER A 216 -21.18 -6.70 -7.76
N HIS A 217 -19.97 -7.30 -7.64
CA HIS A 217 -19.70 -8.33 -6.62
C HIS A 217 -19.25 -7.74 -5.28
N PHE A 218 -18.67 -6.54 -5.29
CA PHE A 218 -18.06 -5.89 -4.13
C PHE A 218 -18.61 -4.47 -3.94
N GLU A 219 -19.93 -4.35 -4.00
CA GLU A 219 -20.65 -3.08 -3.83
C GLU A 219 -20.22 -2.40 -2.51
N GLY A 220 -19.90 -1.11 -2.58
CA GLY A 220 -19.44 -0.32 -1.43
C GLY A 220 -17.96 -0.49 -1.05
N LEU A 221 -17.26 -1.51 -1.59
CA LEU A 221 -15.83 -1.70 -1.34
C LEU A 221 -14.95 -1.14 -2.47
N VAL A 222 -15.50 -0.89 -3.66
CA VAL A 222 -14.73 -0.40 -4.81
C VAL A 222 -14.65 1.11 -4.75
N PHE A 223 -13.42 1.65 -4.84
CA PHE A 223 -13.25 3.10 -4.99
C PHE A 223 -13.98 3.61 -6.23
N GLU A 224 -14.61 4.77 -6.13
CA GLU A 224 -15.18 5.48 -7.29
C GLU A 224 -14.07 5.86 -8.27
N THR A 225 -12.93 6.29 -7.71
CA THR A 225 -11.74 6.61 -8.46
C THR A 225 -11.14 5.38 -9.14
N VAL A 226 -10.79 5.52 -10.42
CA VAL A 226 -10.05 4.51 -11.18
C VAL A 226 -8.71 5.07 -11.66
N ILE A 227 -7.67 4.25 -11.63
CA ILE A 227 -6.36 4.64 -12.18
C ILE A 227 -6.30 4.20 -13.63
N HIS A 228 -6.36 5.18 -14.52
CA HIS A 228 -6.30 4.93 -15.96
C HIS A 228 -4.89 4.47 -16.39
N ARG A 229 -4.84 3.65 -17.44
CA ARG A 229 -3.57 3.32 -18.09
C ARG A 229 -2.89 4.59 -18.57
N ASN A 230 -1.69 4.87 -18.03
CA ASN A 230 -0.96 6.10 -18.33
C ASN A 230 0.54 5.78 -18.41
N VAL A 231 1.15 6.11 -19.55
CA VAL A 231 2.58 5.86 -19.80
C VAL A 231 3.46 6.64 -18.82
N LYS A 232 3.04 7.84 -18.42
CA LYS A 232 3.77 8.69 -17.45
C LYS A 232 3.97 8.01 -16.09
N LEU A 233 2.99 7.21 -15.62
CA LEU A 233 3.13 6.39 -14.41
C LEU A 233 4.22 5.32 -14.51
N SER A 234 4.56 4.89 -15.72
CA SER A 234 5.65 3.92 -15.95
C SER A 234 6.99 4.61 -16.21
N GLU A 235 6.99 5.87 -16.62
CA GLU A 235 8.19 6.66 -16.89
C GLU A 235 8.75 7.30 -15.60
N ALA A 236 7.89 7.89 -14.77
CA ALA A 236 8.25 8.64 -13.58
C ALA A 236 9.25 7.89 -12.64
N PRO A 237 9.09 6.58 -12.34
CA PRO A 237 10.02 5.85 -11.48
C PRO A 237 11.46 5.78 -12.02
N ARG A 238 11.66 5.87 -13.34
CA ARG A 238 13.00 5.91 -13.95
C ARG A 238 13.78 7.17 -13.58
N HIS A 239 13.05 8.22 -13.19
CA HIS A 239 13.62 9.50 -12.77
C HIS A 239 13.65 9.63 -11.23
N GLY A 240 13.22 8.59 -10.48
CA GLY A 240 13.09 8.66 -9.03
C GLY A 240 12.02 9.64 -8.59
N GLU A 241 10.97 9.85 -9.41
CA GLU A 241 9.92 10.83 -9.17
C GLU A 241 8.54 10.17 -9.08
N ASN A 242 7.70 10.68 -8.19
CA ASN A 242 6.28 10.39 -8.23
C ASN A 242 5.61 11.14 -9.40
N ILE A 243 4.38 10.72 -9.76
CA ILE A 243 3.69 11.28 -10.94
C ILE A 243 3.38 12.78 -10.82
N ILE A 244 3.18 13.31 -9.62
CA ILE A 244 2.87 14.72 -9.39
C ILE A 244 4.11 15.57 -9.65
N ALA A 245 5.29 15.12 -9.20
CA ALA A 245 6.57 15.79 -9.48
C ALA A 245 6.94 15.67 -10.96
N TYR A 246 6.75 14.48 -11.57
CA TYR A 246 7.11 14.20 -12.96
C TYR A 246 6.21 14.93 -13.98
N ASP A 247 4.88 14.88 -13.79
CA ASP A 247 3.91 15.51 -14.69
C ASP A 247 2.58 15.74 -13.95
N ALA A 248 2.50 16.87 -13.22
CA ALA A 248 1.32 17.24 -12.44
C ALA A 248 0.04 17.42 -13.29
N GLY A 249 0.18 17.70 -14.60
CA GLY A 249 -0.94 17.83 -15.54
C GLY A 249 -1.41 16.50 -16.13
N SER A 250 -0.76 15.39 -15.80
CA SER A 250 -1.11 14.09 -16.37
C SER A 250 -2.40 13.52 -15.76
N LYS A 251 -3.07 12.64 -16.53
CA LYS A 251 -4.24 11.91 -16.02
C LYS A 251 -3.88 11.00 -14.82
N GLY A 252 -2.62 10.54 -14.75
CA GLY A 252 -2.11 9.79 -13.60
C GLY A 252 -2.09 10.62 -12.33
N ALA A 253 -1.57 11.84 -12.39
CA ALA A 253 -1.56 12.77 -11.25
C ALA A 253 -2.98 13.13 -10.79
N GLU A 254 -3.87 13.47 -11.72
CA GLU A 254 -5.28 13.74 -11.43
C GLU A 254 -5.94 12.54 -10.72
N ASN A 255 -5.74 11.30 -11.21
CA ASN A 255 -6.35 10.13 -10.62
C ASN A 255 -5.86 9.88 -9.18
N TYR A 256 -4.56 10.02 -8.88
CA TYR A 256 -4.06 9.82 -7.53
C TYR A 256 -4.46 10.94 -6.57
N LEU A 257 -4.56 12.19 -7.03
CA LEU A 257 -5.12 13.30 -6.22
C LEU A 257 -6.59 13.06 -5.88
N THR A 258 -7.39 12.58 -6.85
CA THR A 258 -8.80 12.22 -6.61
C THR A 258 -8.92 11.04 -5.64
N LEU A 259 -8.06 10.02 -5.77
CA LEU A 259 -8.02 8.88 -4.85
C LEU A 259 -7.68 9.32 -3.41
N ALA A 260 -6.70 10.21 -3.25
CA ALA A 260 -6.33 10.73 -1.94
C ALA A 260 -7.49 11.53 -1.30
N GLN A 261 -8.20 12.34 -2.08
CA GLN A 261 -9.40 13.06 -1.62
C GLN A 261 -10.52 12.09 -1.20
N GLU A 262 -10.77 11.04 -1.99
CA GLU A 262 -11.75 10.01 -1.68
C GLU A 262 -11.38 9.26 -0.39
N LEU A 263 -10.09 8.91 -0.20
CA LEU A 263 -9.59 8.26 1.00
C LEU A 263 -9.77 9.13 2.25
N ILE A 264 -9.42 10.43 2.17
CA ILE A 264 -9.60 11.38 3.27
C ILE A 264 -11.08 11.52 3.63
N ALA A 265 -11.96 11.60 2.63
CA ALA A 265 -13.40 11.73 2.85
C ALA A 265 -14.02 10.49 3.52
N LYS A 266 -13.49 9.28 3.25
CA LYS A 266 -13.94 8.04 3.92
C LYS A 266 -13.52 7.98 5.40
N ALA A 267 -12.42 8.65 5.76
CA ALA A 267 -11.91 8.66 7.13
C ALA A 267 -12.55 9.74 8.03
N SER A 268 -13.31 10.68 7.42
CA SER A 268 -14.01 11.79 8.11
C SER A 268 -15.43 11.40 8.49
#